data_a62ca67b45694c43768b1746aa113042
#
_entry.id   a62ca67b45694c43768b1746aa113042
#
_cell.length_a   1.000
_cell.length_b   1.000
_cell.length_c   1.000
_cell.angle_alpha   90.00
_cell.angle_beta   90.00
_cell.angle_gamma   90.00
#
_symmetry.space_group_name_H-M   'P 1'
#
loop_
_entity.id
_entity.type
_entity.pdbx_description
1 polymer ?
#
loop_
_entity_poly.entity_id
_entity_poly.type
_entity_poly.pdbx_seq_one_letter_code
_entity_poly.pdbx_strand_id
1 'polypeptide(L)'
;MQVRDRIWRSGTQSYVRPLPKRVGVSPRGHSARLERVLTDFGCEHSFAKAAESVQEHYGFEIGASAVRTVTLEHAQRAREQLEKEYAQSFRVLPNVGAEQVIAQTDGTMICTVEPGKRKGKRPRDWKEMRLVAAQAKDSATTTYGATFGNVEGVGRRLGHCAREAGWGLNSQIHAVGDGAEWIRLQCGEVFGKQGTFLCDFFHVSEYLAAAAEGSQGGKADQWRRTQQKRLKRGALKKVIETLAEHLETEGTPEEESPVRNAYRYLTNRADCLDYPKAIDLGLPIGSGMIESGHRHVLQVRLKKAGAAWLRGHADQIAHLRVLRANRQWESLWN
;
A
#
# COMPACT_ATOMS: atom_id res chain seq x y z
N MET A 1 -0.03 17.97 37.32
CA MET A 1 0.29 17.48 38.68
C MET A 1 1.59 16.70 38.60
N GLN A 2 2.65 17.17 39.26
CA GLN A 2 3.89 16.39 39.38
C GLN A 2 3.74 15.43 40.56
N VAL A 3 3.93 14.13 40.31
CA VAL A 3 3.91 13.10 41.34
C VAL A 3 5.34 12.61 41.57
N ARG A 4 5.83 12.72 42.80
CA ARG A 4 7.13 12.17 43.19
C ARG A 4 6.95 10.70 43.55
N ASP A 5 7.58 9.81 42.78
CA ASP A 5 7.61 8.38 43.10
C ASP A 5 8.90 7.98 43.81
N ARG A 6 8.83 7.02 44.72
CA ARG A 6 9.98 6.45 45.40
C ARG A 6 10.40 5.17 44.71
N ILE A 7 11.67 5.07 44.41
CA ILE A 7 12.28 3.85 43.87
C ILE A 7 12.75 3.00 45.05
N TRP A 8 12.28 1.78 45.11
CA TRP A 8 12.69 0.84 46.13
C TRP A 8 13.67 -0.16 45.53
N ARG A 9 14.75 -0.51 46.25
CA ARG A 9 15.67 -1.59 45.92
C ARG A 9 15.21 -2.84 46.62
N SER A 10 14.89 -3.90 45.89
CA SER A 10 14.60 -5.20 46.51
C SER A 10 15.92 -5.88 46.97
N GLY A 11 15.80 -6.84 47.90
CA GLY A 11 16.96 -7.66 48.32
C GLY A 11 17.64 -8.44 47.20
N THR A 12 16.99 -8.57 46.07
CA THR A 12 17.50 -9.20 44.82
C THR A 12 18.12 -8.21 43.84
N GLN A 13 18.47 -7.00 44.28
CA GLN A 13 19.02 -5.89 43.49
C GLN A 13 18.12 -5.34 42.38
N SER A 14 16.86 -5.74 42.26
CA SER A 14 15.91 -5.14 41.31
C SER A 14 15.27 -3.86 41.88
N TYR A 15 15.12 -2.85 41.00
CA TYR A 15 14.45 -1.61 41.36
C TYR A 15 12.94 -1.77 41.17
N VAL A 16 12.15 -1.47 42.21
CA VAL A 16 10.70 -1.54 42.15
C VAL A 16 10.12 -0.12 42.24
N ARG A 17 9.22 0.20 41.36
CA ARG A 17 8.41 1.41 41.36
C ARG A 17 6.92 1.05 41.58
N PRO A 18 6.45 1.05 42.84
CA PRO A 18 5.10 0.60 43.11
C PRO A 18 4.00 1.47 42.52
N LEU A 19 4.23 2.80 42.48
CA LEU A 19 3.22 3.73 41.97
C LEU A 19 2.90 3.54 40.47
N PRO A 20 3.88 3.45 39.56
CA PRO A 20 3.61 3.17 38.15
C PRO A 20 2.77 1.91 37.94
N LYS A 21 3.09 0.83 38.63
CA LYS A 21 2.34 -0.41 38.58
C LYS A 21 0.90 -0.26 39.08
N ARG A 22 0.70 0.51 40.17
CA ARG A 22 -0.62 0.72 40.77
C ARG A 22 -1.54 1.65 39.95
N VAL A 23 -0.96 2.63 39.26
CA VAL A 23 -1.72 3.60 38.44
C VAL A 23 -1.72 3.30 36.93
N GLY A 24 -1.19 2.14 36.52
CA GLY A 24 -1.16 1.73 35.11
C GLY A 24 -0.26 2.62 34.23
N VAL A 25 0.87 3.11 34.77
CA VAL A 25 1.84 3.91 34.03
C VAL A 25 2.91 3.00 33.47
N SER A 26 3.31 3.20 32.20
CA SER A 26 4.36 2.42 31.58
C SER A 26 5.72 2.55 32.31
N PRO A 27 6.66 1.63 32.12
CA PRO A 27 8.02 1.72 32.69
C PRO A 27 8.74 3.04 32.36
N ARG A 28 8.32 3.74 31.32
CA ARG A 28 8.85 5.06 30.90
C ARG A 28 8.10 6.26 31.48
N GLY A 29 7.10 6.03 32.32
CA GLY A 29 6.35 7.06 32.96
C GLY A 29 5.16 7.62 32.18
N HIS A 30 4.71 6.95 31.11
CA HIS A 30 3.51 7.31 30.37
C HIS A 30 2.33 6.40 30.77
N SER A 31 1.13 6.99 30.91
CA SER A 31 -0.10 6.20 31.05
C SER A 31 -0.49 5.61 29.69
N ALA A 32 -1.22 4.49 29.68
CA ALA A 32 -1.73 3.87 28.47
C ALA A 32 -2.54 4.86 27.61
N ARG A 33 -3.33 5.73 28.26
CA ARG A 33 -4.08 6.78 27.54
C ARG A 33 -3.18 7.79 26.86
N LEU A 34 -2.08 8.21 27.51
CA LEU A 34 -1.12 9.14 26.89
C LEU A 34 -0.38 8.44 25.75
N GLU A 35 0.06 7.19 25.91
CA GLU A 35 0.69 6.42 24.85
C GLU A 35 -0.22 6.33 23.61
N ARG A 36 -1.53 6.12 23.82
CA ARG A 36 -2.53 6.11 22.73
C ARG A 36 -2.56 7.44 22.00
N VAL A 37 -2.58 8.57 22.70
CA VAL A 37 -2.56 9.92 22.12
C VAL A 37 -1.27 10.17 21.33
N LEU A 38 -0.11 9.81 21.91
CA LEU A 38 1.19 9.98 21.24
C LEU A 38 1.29 9.12 19.98
N THR A 39 0.76 7.90 20.04
CA THR A 39 0.73 6.99 18.90
C THR A 39 -0.22 7.50 17.82
N ASP A 40 -1.37 8.03 18.18
CA ASP A 40 -2.35 8.61 17.28
C ASP A 40 -1.76 9.77 16.48
N PHE A 41 -1.24 10.78 17.17
CA PHE A 41 -0.60 11.91 16.50
C PHE A 41 0.68 11.51 15.73
N GLY A 42 1.50 10.59 16.28
CA GLY A 42 2.71 10.11 15.64
C GLY A 42 2.45 9.26 14.38
N CYS A 43 1.28 8.61 14.31
CA CYS A 43 0.80 7.88 13.13
C CYS A 43 0.43 8.82 11.98
N GLU A 44 -0.12 10.02 12.28
CA GLU A 44 -0.60 10.97 11.28
C GLU A 44 0.42 12.03 10.90
N HIS A 45 1.22 12.50 11.85
CA HIS A 45 2.10 13.65 11.70
C HIS A 45 3.59 13.28 11.77
N SER A 46 4.48 14.21 11.39
CA SER A 46 5.88 14.10 11.79
C SER A 46 5.97 14.12 13.32
N PHE A 47 6.98 13.48 13.89
CA PHE A 47 7.08 13.39 15.36
C PHE A 47 7.22 14.76 16.05
N ALA A 48 7.85 15.74 15.37
CA ALA A 48 7.88 17.11 15.85
C ALA A 48 6.48 17.74 15.83
N LYS A 49 5.75 17.62 14.72
CA LYS A 49 4.37 18.15 14.63
C LYS A 49 3.41 17.45 15.59
N ALA A 50 3.61 16.16 15.82
CA ALA A 50 2.84 15.41 16.82
C ALA A 50 3.10 15.94 18.26
N ALA A 51 4.35 16.28 18.59
CA ALA A 51 4.68 16.90 19.87
C ALA A 51 4.02 18.30 20.02
N GLU A 52 4.04 19.13 18.98
CA GLU A 52 3.32 20.40 18.94
C GLU A 52 1.80 20.21 19.13
N SER A 53 1.22 19.18 18.49
CA SER A 53 -0.22 18.88 18.65
C SER A 53 -0.56 18.47 20.09
N VAL A 54 0.33 17.74 20.77
CA VAL A 54 0.14 17.43 22.21
C VAL A 54 0.15 18.70 23.05
N GLN A 55 1.09 19.60 22.80
CA GLN A 55 1.14 20.91 23.50
C GLN A 55 -0.13 21.72 23.26
N GLU A 56 -0.59 21.79 22.02
CA GLU A 56 -1.78 22.58 21.64
C GLU A 56 -3.07 22.03 22.27
N HIS A 57 -3.26 20.69 22.21
CA HIS A 57 -4.51 20.09 22.64
C HIS A 57 -4.57 19.70 24.12
N TYR A 58 -3.42 19.47 24.74
CA TYR A 58 -3.36 18.96 26.13
C TYR A 58 -2.58 19.88 27.08
N GLY A 59 -1.96 20.97 26.58
CA GLY A 59 -1.34 22.02 27.41
C GLY A 59 -0.04 21.61 28.11
N PHE A 60 0.64 20.54 27.66
CA PHE A 60 1.94 20.15 28.24
C PHE A 60 2.96 19.80 27.15
N GLU A 61 4.21 20.09 27.43
CA GLU A 61 5.33 19.83 26.52
C GLU A 61 5.77 18.36 26.57
N ILE A 62 6.03 17.80 25.39
CA ILE A 62 6.65 16.49 25.22
C ILE A 62 7.67 16.56 24.07
N GLY A 63 8.81 15.92 24.24
CA GLY A 63 9.82 15.89 23.19
C GLY A 63 9.42 14.98 22.01
N ALA A 64 9.75 15.40 20.79
CA ALA A 64 9.55 14.61 19.57
C ALA A 64 10.19 13.20 19.64
N SER A 65 11.29 13.05 20.40
CA SER A 65 11.92 11.76 20.66
C SER A 65 11.04 10.82 21.47
N ALA A 66 10.30 11.33 22.46
CA ALA A 66 9.37 10.52 23.25
C ALA A 66 8.17 10.07 22.39
N VAL A 67 7.58 11.01 21.62
CA VAL A 67 6.51 10.68 20.64
C VAL A 67 6.99 9.59 19.68
N ARG A 68 8.18 9.77 19.09
CA ARG A 68 8.76 8.77 18.17
C ARG A 68 8.90 7.41 18.82
N THR A 69 9.45 7.35 20.02
CA THR A 69 9.71 6.08 20.72
C THR A 69 8.41 5.35 20.99
N VAL A 70 7.41 6.01 21.59
CA VAL A 70 6.11 5.41 21.89
C VAL A 70 5.39 4.98 20.61
N THR A 71 5.38 5.85 19.58
CA THR A 71 4.74 5.50 18.30
C THR A 71 5.37 4.27 17.66
N LEU A 72 6.71 4.17 17.62
CA LEU A 72 7.38 3.02 17.01
C LEU A 72 7.22 1.73 17.81
N GLU A 73 7.08 1.80 19.14
CA GLU A 73 6.76 0.62 19.97
C GLU A 73 5.37 0.05 19.63
N HIS A 74 4.36 0.90 19.55
CA HIS A 74 3.02 0.47 19.14
C HIS A 74 2.96 0.09 17.66
N ALA A 75 3.72 0.75 16.80
CA ALA A 75 3.84 0.37 15.39
C ALA A 75 4.50 -1.02 15.22
N GLN A 76 5.44 -1.39 16.08
CA GLN A 76 6.00 -2.74 16.11
C GLN A 76 4.95 -3.77 16.55
N ARG A 77 4.13 -3.48 17.54
CA ARG A 77 3.02 -4.35 17.95
C ARG A 77 2.00 -4.54 16.82
N ALA A 78 1.63 -3.44 16.13
CA ALA A 78 0.76 -3.50 14.96
C ALA A 78 1.33 -4.40 13.87
N ARG A 79 2.63 -4.28 13.58
CA ARG A 79 3.33 -5.13 12.64
C ARG A 79 3.28 -6.60 13.05
N GLU A 80 3.60 -6.92 14.29
CA GLU A 80 3.59 -8.29 14.81
C GLU A 80 2.20 -8.93 14.75
N GLN A 81 1.15 -8.16 15.05
CA GLN A 81 -0.23 -8.59 14.92
C GLN A 81 -0.57 -8.92 13.47
N LEU A 82 -0.38 -7.97 12.56
CA LEU A 82 -0.72 -8.14 11.15
C LEU A 82 0.11 -9.26 10.48
N GLU A 83 1.41 -9.40 10.81
CA GLU A 83 2.21 -10.50 10.26
C GLU A 83 1.72 -11.88 10.71
N LYS A 84 1.18 -12.02 11.92
CA LYS A 84 0.51 -13.25 12.37
C LYS A 84 -0.77 -13.52 11.56
N GLU A 85 -1.55 -12.48 11.27
CA GLU A 85 -2.76 -12.57 10.45
C GLU A 85 -2.41 -12.97 9.01
N TYR A 86 -1.40 -12.34 8.40
CA TYR A 86 -0.90 -12.66 7.07
C TYR A 86 -0.35 -14.09 6.93
N ALA A 87 0.30 -14.61 7.97
CA ALA A 87 0.76 -15.99 8.00
C ALA A 87 -0.40 -17.01 7.92
N GLN A 88 -1.62 -16.56 8.19
CA GLN A 88 -2.82 -17.39 8.17
C GLN A 88 -3.69 -17.16 6.91
N SER A 89 -3.22 -16.39 5.94
CA SER A 89 -3.98 -16.01 4.75
C SER A 89 -4.38 -17.18 3.84
N PHE A 90 -3.68 -18.32 3.92
CA PHE A 90 -3.98 -19.55 3.16
C PHE A 90 -4.81 -20.57 3.94
N ARG A 91 -5.54 -20.16 4.96
CA ARG A 91 -6.51 -21.04 5.64
C ARG A 91 -7.64 -21.44 4.69
N VAL A 92 -8.33 -22.51 5.03
CA VAL A 92 -9.53 -22.94 4.31
C VAL A 92 -10.52 -21.78 4.17
N LEU A 93 -10.99 -21.57 2.95
CA LEU A 93 -11.97 -20.53 2.64
C LEU A 93 -13.36 -20.94 3.18
N PRO A 94 -14.19 -19.98 3.61
CA PRO A 94 -15.58 -20.25 3.90
C PRO A 94 -16.32 -20.71 2.65
N ASN A 95 -17.34 -21.56 2.83
CA ASN A 95 -18.14 -22.07 1.70
C ASN A 95 -18.87 -20.95 0.95
N VAL A 96 -19.31 -19.92 1.69
CA VAL A 96 -20.04 -18.77 1.16
C VAL A 96 -19.31 -17.50 1.52
N GLY A 97 -19.06 -16.65 0.54
CA GLY A 97 -18.46 -15.34 0.62
C GLY A 97 -19.17 -14.33 -0.27
N ALA A 98 -18.58 -13.17 -0.44
CA ALA A 98 -19.03 -12.19 -1.42
C ALA A 98 -18.95 -12.80 -2.83
N GLU A 99 -19.94 -12.55 -3.67
CA GLU A 99 -19.97 -13.08 -5.04
C GLU A 99 -18.77 -12.56 -5.85
N GLN A 100 -18.48 -11.27 -5.72
CA GLN A 100 -17.40 -10.60 -6.44
C GLN A 100 -16.51 -9.80 -5.46
N VAL A 101 -15.20 -10.06 -5.50
CA VAL A 101 -14.19 -9.30 -4.77
C VAL A 101 -13.24 -8.63 -5.76
N ILE A 102 -12.94 -7.35 -5.54
CA ILE A 102 -11.98 -6.58 -6.30
C ILE A 102 -10.68 -6.57 -5.52
N ALA A 103 -9.56 -6.89 -6.18
CA ALA A 103 -8.23 -6.90 -5.57
C ALA A 103 -7.27 -6.07 -6.42
N GLN A 104 -6.44 -5.26 -5.76
CA GLN A 104 -5.45 -4.42 -6.43
C GLN A 104 -4.14 -4.41 -5.66
N THR A 105 -3.03 -4.32 -6.36
CA THR A 105 -1.72 -4.13 -5.76
C THR A 105 -0.85 -3.26 -6.64
N ASP A 106 -0.05 -2.42 -6.01
CA ASP A 106 0.89 -1.54 -6.69
C ASP A 106 2.04 -1.18 -5.74
N GLY A 107 3.15 -0.68 -6.30
CA GLY A 107 4.34 -0.26 -5.61
C GLY A 107 4.47 1.26 -5.49
N THR A 108 5.07 1.73 -4.41
CA THR A 108 5.45 3.14 -4.26
C THR A 108 6.85 3.27 -3.67
N MET A 109 7.65 4.15 -4.24
CA MET A 109 9.02 4.40 -3.78
C MET A 109 9.01 5.21 -2.48
N ILE A 110 9.67 4.71 -1.45
CA ILE A 110 9.86 5.37 -0.15
C ILE A 110 11.35 5.69 0.01
N CYS A 111 11.64 6.95 0.37
CA CYS A 111 12.99 7.39 0.65
C CYS A 111 13.48 6.77 1.95
N THR A 112 14.54 5.98 1.88
CA THR A 112 15.17 5.31 3.02
C THR A 112 16.59 5.78 3.25
N VAL A 113 17.10 5.54 4.45
CA VAL A 113 18.49 5.77 4.84
C VAL A 113 18.99 4.59 5.65
N GLU A 114 20.25 4.25 5.49
CA GLU A 114 20.88 3.19 6.30
C GLU A 114 21.24 3.69 7.71
N PRO A 115 21.23 2.80 8.71
CA PRO A 115 21.78 3.09 10.01
C PRO A 115 23.26 3.47 9.87
N GLY A 116 23.67 4.62 10.35
CA GLY A 116 25.05 5.08 10.19
C GLY A 116 25.54 5.91 11.36
N LYS A 117 26.83 6.20 11.40
CA LYS A 117 27.48 7.07 12.37
C LYS A 117 26.80 8.45 12.37
N ARG A 118 26.67 9.05 13.55
CA ARG A 118 25.96 10.32 13.78
C ARG A 118 26.46 11.55 12.99
N LYS A 119 27.67 11.50 12.40
CA LYS A 119 28.30 12.60 11.68
C LYS A 119 28.25 12.35 10.17
N GLY A 120 27.68 13.29 9.40
CA GLY A 120 27.64 13.30 7.93
C GLY A 120 26.25 13.09 7.32
N LYS A 121 26.10 13.46 6.03
CA LYS A 121 24.87 13.20 5.26
C LYS A 121 24.76 11.70 5.03
N ARG A 122 23.66 11.10 5.46
CA ARG A 122 23.33 9.72 5.13
C ARG A 122 22.93 9.63 3.66
N PRO A 123 23.48 8.70 2.88
CA PRO A 123 23.01 8.48 1.53
C PRO A 123 21.53 8.10 1.59
N ARG A 124 20.77 8.71 0.70
CA ARG A 124 19.35 8.39 0.49
C ARG A 124 19.26 7.29 -0.54
N ASP A 125 18.40 6.34 -0.27
CA ASP A 125 18.06 5.26 -1.17
C ASP A 125 16.54 5.17 -1.31
N TRP A 126 16.05 4.74 -2.46
CA TRP A 126 14.64 4.62 -2.72
C TRP A 126 14.27 3.14 -2.77
N LYS A 127 13.41 2.71 -1.86
CA LYS A 127 12.95 1.33 -1.78
C LYS A 127 11.46 1.26 -2.08
N GLU A 128 11.10 0.31 -2.92
CA GLU A 128 9.71 0.05 -3.24
C GLU A 128 8.99 -0.56 -2.02
N MET A 129 7.92 0.09 -1.60
CA MET A 129 6.93 -0.46 -0.67
C MET A 129 5.68 -0.80 -1.46
N ARG A 130 5.22 -2.03 -1.35
CA ARG A 130 4.05 -2.54 -2.05
C ARG A 130 2.84 -2.46 -1.15
N LEU A 131 1.75 -1.97 -1.70
CA LEU A 131 0.44 -1.90 -1.06
C LEU A 131 -0.50 -2.88 -1.76
N VAL A 132 -1.33 -3.52 -0.98
CA VAL A 132 -2.44 -4.38 -1.44
C VAL A 132 -3.73 -3.77 -0.95
N ALA A 133 -4.77 -3.85 -1.75
CA ALA A 133 -6.13 -3.47 -1.39
C ALA A 133 -7.13 -4.50 -1.89
N ALA A 134 -8.13 -4.84 -1.08
CA ALA A 134 -9.24 -5.68 -1.51
C ALA A 134 -10.57 -5.16 -0.94
N GLN A 135 -11.65 -5.35 -1.69
CA GLN A 135 -12.98 -4.88 -1.38
C GLN A 135 -14.02 -5.77 -2.05
N ALA A 136 -15.10 -6.12 -1.36
CA ALA A 136 -16.26 -6.69 -2.05
C ALA A 136 -16.87 -5.64 -3.00
N LYS A 137 -17.35 -6.05 -4.17
CA LYS A 137 -17.87 -5.16 -5.22
C LYS A 137 -18.89 -4.15 -4.68
N ASP A 138 -19.79 -4.60 -3.82
CA ASP A 138 -20.89 -3.77 -3.31
C ASP A 138 -20.61 -3.16 -1.91
N SER A 139 -19.36 -3.20 -1.48
CA SER A 139 -18.92 -2.64 -0.19
C SER A 139 -18.17 -1.32 -0.37
N ALA A 140 -18.35 -0.40 0.58
CA ALA A 140 -17.51 0.79 0.70
C ALA A 140 -16.26 0.58 1.56
N THR A 141 -16.08 -0.62 2.13
CA THR A 141 -14.98 -0.91 3.03
C THR A 141 -13.85 -1.62 2.28
N THR A 142 -12.70 -0.98 2.23
CA THR A 142 -11.47 -1.55 1.65
C THR A 142 -10.56 -2.04 2.75
N THR A 143 -9.98 -3.22 2.59
CA THR A 143 -8.93 -3.79 3.44
C THR A 143 -7.57 -3.63 2.78
N TYR A 144 -6.59 -3.19 3.54
CA TYR A 144 -5.24 -2.91 3.06
C TYR A 144 -4.18 -3.80 3.71
N GLY A 145 -3.09 -4.05 2.97
CA GLY A 145 -1.88 -4.66 3.48
C GLY A 145 -0.64 -4.02 2.83
N ALA A 146 0.44 -3.82 3.58
CA ALA A 146 1.65 -3.19 3.06
C ALA A 146 2.91 -4.00 3.38
N THR A 147 3.94 -3.90 2.53
CA THR A 147 5.21 -4.59 2.76
C THR A 147 6.37 -4.00 1.95
N PHE A 148 7.58 -4.04 2.53
CA PHE A 148 8.85 -3.99 1.82
C PHE A 148 9.39 -5.39 1.44
N GLY A 149 8.62 -6.43 1.71
CA GLY A 149 9.01 -7.81 1.48
C GLY A 149 9.06 -8.21 0.00
N ASN A 150 9.35 -9.48 -0.22
CA ASN A 150 9.35 -10.09 -1.54
C ASN A 150 7.93 -10.28 -2.10
N VAL A 151 7.84 -10.80 -3.29
CA VAL A 151 6.58 -11.04 -4.02
C VAL A 151 5.65 -12.00 -3.25
N GLU A 152 6.20 -13.04 -2.63
CA GLU A 152 5.45 -13.97 -1.77
C GLU A 152 4.80 -13.25 -0.56
N GLY A 153 5.51 -12.27 0.03
CA GLY A 153 4.95 -11.42 1.08
C GLY A 153 3.76 -10.59 0.60
N VAL A 154 3.75 -10.17 -0.67
CA VAL A 154 2.58 -9.52 -1.30
C VAL A 154 1.44 -10.52 -1.46
N GLY A 155 1.72 -11.74 -1.94
CA GLY A 155 0.72 -12.80 -2.08
C GLY A 155 -0.02 -13.12 -0.77
N ARG A 156 0.73 -13.22 0.35
CA ARG A 156 0.10 -13.43 1.68
C ARG A 156 -0.85 -12.29 2.06
N ARG A 157 -0.49 -11.04 1.79
CA ARG A 157 -1.35 -9.87 2.04
C ARG A 157 -2.54 -9.85 1.11
N LEU A 158 -2.34 -10.21 -0.14
CA LEU A 158 -3.39 -10.29 -1.14
C LEU A 158 -4.47 -11.31 -0.73
N GLY A 159 -4.06 -12.52 -0.32
CA GLY A 159 -4.96 -13.53 0.22
C GLY A 159 -5.67 -13.08 1.48
N HIS A 160 -4.95 -12.47 2.44
CA HIS A 160 -5.55 -11.94 3.67
C HIS A 160 -6.58 -10.84 3.37
N CYS A 161 -6.21 -9.81 2.60
CA CYS A 161 -7.11 -8.71 2.27
C CYS A 161 -8.37 -9.18 1.53
N ALA A 162 -8.23 -10.11 0.59
CA ALA A 162 -9.37 -10.69 -0.11
C ALA A 162 -10.32 -11.44 0.84
N ARG A 163 -9.77 -12.20 1.81
CA ARG A 163 -10.58 -12.90 2.83
C ARG A 163 -11.34 -11.93 3.72
N GLU A 164 -10.68 -10.90 4.21
CA GLU A 164 -11.33 -9.83 4.99
C GLU A 164 -12.39 -9.08 4.17
N ALA A 165 -12.22 -9.01 2.84
CA ALA A 165 -13.21 -8.49 1.91
C ALA A 165 -14.33 -9.51 1.56
N GLY A 166 -14.31 -10.70 2.15
CA GLY A 166 -15.36 -11.71 1.99
C GLY A 166 -15.06 -12.78 0.93
N TRP A 167 -13.80 -13.06 0.59
CA TRP A 167 -13.47 -14.15 -0.34
C TRP A 167 -13.86 -15.52 0.24
N GLY A 168 -14.73 -16.22 -0.46
CA GLY A 168 -15.19 -17.58 -0.16
C GLY A 168 -15.05 -18.51 -1.37
N LEU A 169 -15.44 -19.79 -1.21
CA LEU A 169 -15.35 -20.79 -2.29
C LEU A 169 -16.21 -20.44 -3.51
N ASN A 170 -17.31 -19.70 -3.32
CA ASN A 170 -18.20 -19.22 -4.39
C ASN A 170 -17.76 -17.91 -5.05
N SER A 171 -16.74 -17.24 -4.52
CA SER A 171 -16.36 -15.90 -4.97
C SER A 171 -15.61 -15.91 -6.30
N GLN A 172 -15.80 -14.84 -7.08
CA GLN A 172 -14.94 -14.49 -8.21
C GLN A 172 -14.06 -13.29 -7.80
N ILE A 173 -12.79 -13.33 -8.18
CA ILE A 173 -11.84 -12.26 -7.87
C ILE A 173 -11.48 -11.50 -9.13
N HIS A 174 -11.74 -10.21 -9.15
CA HIS A 174 -11.33 -9.31 -10.21
C HIS A 174 -10.10 -8.52 -9.76
N ALA A 175 -8.92 -8.92 -10.24
CA ALA A 175 -7.67 -8.25 -9.95
C ALA A 175 -7.36 -7.21 -11.04
N VAL A 176 -6.92 -6.01 -10.64
CA VAL A 176 -6.51 -4.94 -11.55
C VAL A 176 -5.13 -4.41 -11.13
N GLY A 177 -4.22 -4.23 -12.07
CA GLY A 177 -2.87 -3.71 -11.85
C GLY A 177 -2.22 -3.18 -13.12
N ASP A 178 -1.00 -2.63 -12.99
CA ASP A 178 -0.23 -2.02 -14.08
C ASP A 178 0.28 -2.99 -15.15
N GLY A 179 -0.03 -4.27 -15.01
CA GLY A 179 0.43 -5.32 -15.92
C GLY A 179 1.87 -5.79 -15.69
N ALA A 180 2.48 -5.45 -14.56
CA ALA A 180 3.75 -6.05 -14.17
C ALA A 180 3.58 -7.56 -13.99
N GLU A 181 4.49 -8.34 -14.56
CA GLU A 181 4.39 -9.80 -14.61
C GLU A 181 4.27 -10.42 -13.21
N TRP A 182 5.00 -9.90 -12.23
CA TRP A 182 4.94 -10.41 -10.86
C TRP A 182 3.55 -10.24 -10.22
N ILE A 183 2.79 -9.18 -10.59
CA ILE A 183 1.42 -8.96 -10.08
C ILE A 183 0.49 -10.02 -10.65
N ARG A 184 0.55 -10.23 -11.96
CA ARG A 184 -0.25 -11.25 -12.66
C ARG A 184 0.00 -12.65 -12.10
N LEU A 185 1.28 -13.02 -11.93
CA LEU A 185 1.68 -14.30 -11.35
C LEU A 185 1.15 -14.46 -9.92
N GLN A 186 1.30 -13.45 -9.07
CA GLN A 186 0.79 -13.53 -7.70
C GLN A 186 -0.73 -13.63 -7.63
N CYS A 187 -1.46 -12.92 -8.47
CA CYS A 187 -2.90 -13.08 -8.57
C CYS A 187 -3.27 -14.53 -8.98
N GLY A 188 -2.55 -15.12 -9.93
CA GLY A 188 -2.75 -16.50 -10.35
C GLY A 188 -2.43 -17.52 -9.24
N GLU A 189 -1.33 -17.33 -8.51
CA GLU A 189 -0.94 -18.20 -7.39
C GLU A 189 -1.93 -18.15 -6.22
N VAL A 190 -2.39 -16.93 -5.86
CA VAL A 190 -3.27 -16.73 -4.70
C VAL A 190 -4.71 -17.16 -5.00
N PHE A 191 -5.25 -16.77 -6.14
CA PHE A 191 -6.67 -16.92 -6.45
C PHE A 191 -6.99 -18.09 -7.38
N GLY A 192 -5.99 -18.64 -8.07
CA GLY A 192 -6.16 -19.77 -8.98
C GLY A 192 -7.29 -19.53 -9.99
N LYS A 193 -8.20 -20.50 -10.11
CA LYS A 193 -9.33 -20.42 -11.06
C LYS A 193 -10.40 -19.39 -10.69
N GLN A 194 -10.42 -18.88 -9.47
CA GLN A 194 -11.37 -17.85 -9.05
C GLN A 194 -10.89 -16.45 -9.45
N GLY A 195 -9.59 -16.27 -9.80
CA GLY A 195 -8.98 -15.01 -10.16
C GLY A 195 -9.05 -14.72 -11.66
N THR A 196 -9.39 -13.47 -11.98
CA THR A 196 -9.18 -12.86 -13.31
C THR A 196 -8.28 -11.65 -13.13
N PHE A 197 -7.33 -11.43 -14.04
CA PHE A 197 -6.44 -10.28 -13.99
C PHE A 197 -6.71 -9.37 -15.19
N LEU A 198 -6.88 -8.07 -14.93
CA LEU A 198 -7.06 -7.02 -15.93
C LEU A 198 -5.94 -6.00 -15.80
N CYS A 199 -5.27 -5.64 -16.89
CA CYS A 199 -4.36 -4.51 -16.92
C CYS A 199 -5.12 -3.21 -16.73
N ASP A 200 -4.59 -2.32 -15.91
CA ASP A 200 -5.17 -0.99 -15.69
C ASP A 200 -5.31 -0.22 -17.00
N PHE A 201 -6.53 0.18 -17.30
CA PHE A 201 -6.87 0.94 -18.51
C PHE A 201 -6.16 2.30 -18.59
N PHE A 202 -5.97 2.96 -17.45
CA PHE A 202 -5.30 4.27 -17.42
C PHE A 202 -3.82 4.11 -17.70
N HIS A 203 -3.18 3.07 -17.16
CA HIS A 203 -1.77 2.75 -17.46
C HIS A 203 -1.59 2.37 -18.94
N VAL A 204 -2.48 1.55 -19.50
CA VAL A 204 -2.51 1.29 -20.97
C VAL A 204 -2.69 2.59 -21.75
N SER A 205 -3.52 3.50 -21.27
CA SER A 205 -3.77 4.80 -21.92
C SER A 205 -2.55 5.72 -21.92
N GLU A 206 -1.63 5.60 -20.96
CA GLU A 206 -0.35 6.30 -20.93
C GLU A 206 0.56 5.83 -22.08
N TYR A 207 0.65 4.52 -22.32
CA TYR A 207 1.36 3.99 -23.48
C TYR A 207 0.77 4.49 -24.79
N LEU A 208 -0.55 4.51 -24.91
CA LEU A 208 -1.21 5.05 -26.10
C LEU A 208 -1.02 6.56 -26.25
N ALA A 209 -0.90 7.32 -25.17
CA ALA A 209 -0.62 8.74 -25.20
C ALA A 209 0.80 9.00 -25.72
N ALA A 210 1.81 8.31 -25.18
CA ALA A 210 3.18 8.41 -25.65
C ALA A 210 3.33 8.01 -27.13
N ALA A 211 2.66 6.93 -27.56
CA ALA A 211 2.64 6.51 -28.95
C ALA A 211 1.99 7.55 -29.87
N ALA A 212 0.91 8.19 -29.42
CA ALA A 212 0.22 9.24 -30.18
C ALA A 212 1.10 10.49 -30.36
N GLU A 213 1.77 10.94 -29.31
CA GLU A 213 2.70 12.08 -29.38
C GLU A 213 3.87 11.79 -30.31
N GLY A 214 4.40 10.57 -30.27
CA GLY A 214 5.52 10.15 -31.15
C GLY A 214 5.16 9.99 -32.66
N SER A 215 3.87 9.79 -33.00
CA SER A 215 3.47 9.39 -34.35
C SER A 215 2.42 10.26 -35.03
N GLN A 216 1.57 10.99 -34.30
CA GLN A 216 0.35 11.62 -34.84
C GLN A 216 0.37 13.15 -34.85
N GLY A 217 1.38 13.79 -34.28
CA GLY A 217 1.50 15.25 -34.23
C GLY A 217 0.23 15.94 -33.72
N GLY A 218 -0.30 16.92 -34.42
CA GLY A 218 -1.49 17.70 -34.04
C GLY A 218 -2.79 16.90 -33.89
N LYS A 219 -2.81 15.62 -34.28
CA LYS A 219 -3.99 14.73 -34.12
C LYS A 219 -3.85 13.72 -32.98
N ALA A 220 -2.81 13.82 -32.16
CA ALA A 220 -2.48 12.86 -31.11
C ALA A 220 -3.66 12.56 -30.16
N ASP A 221 -4.33 13.58 -29.67
CA ASP A 221 -5.48 13.43 -28.74
C ASP A 221 -6.67 12.70 -29.39
N GLN A 222 -7.00 13.01 -30.63
CA GLN A 222 -8.09 12.35 -31.37
C GLN A 222 -7.76 10.88 -31.61
N TRP A 223 -6.52 10.59 -32.02
CA TRP A 223 -6.05 9.23 -32.25
C TRP A 223 -6.09 8.41 -30.95
N ARG A 224 -5.52 8.94 -29.87
CA ARG A 224 -5.55 8.30 -28.54
C ARG A 224 -6.97 7.95 -28.12
N ARG A 225 -7.92 8.88 -28.15
CA ARG A 225 -9.32 8.66 -27.81
C ARG A 225 -9.96 7.58 -28.68
N THR A 226 -9.58 7.50 -29.94
CA THR A 226 -10.07 6.47 -30.86
C THR A 226 -9.57 5.09 -30.43
N GLN A 227 -8.28 4.94 -30.08
CA GLN A 227 -7.75 3.68 -29.63
C GLN A 227 -8.34 3.25 -28.28
N GLN A 228 -8.50 4.19 -27.34
CA GLN A 228 -9.18 3.94 -26.07
C GLN A 228 -10.61 3.42 -26.24
N LYS A 229 -11.38 4.01 -27.17
CA LYS A 229 -12.73 3.53 -27.52
C LYS A 229 -12.70 2.12 -28.12
N ARG A 230 -11.71 1.83 -28.98
CA ARG A 230 -11.51 0.49 -29.58
C ARG A 230 -11.24 -0.56 -28.48
N LEU A 231 -10.36 -0.27 -27.52
CA LEU A 231 -10.08 -1.16 -26.41
C LEU A 231 -11.34 -1.45 -25.57
N LYS A 232 -12.10 -0.42 -25.19
CA LYS A 232 -13.35 -0.59 -24.43
C LYS A 232 -14.44 -1.37 -25.18
N ARG A 233 -14.29 -1.53 -26.52
CA ARG A 233 -15.21 -2.30 -27.37
C ARG A 233 -14.65 -3.67 -27.80
N GLY A 234 -13.52 -4.09 -27.23
CA GLY A 234 -12.91 -5.39 -27.54
C GLY A 234 -12.15 -5.43 -28.88
N ALA A 235 -11.92 -4.29 -29.50
CA ALA A 235 -11.21 -4.22 -30.79
C ALA A 235 -9.69 -4.11 -30.61
N LEU A 236 -9.10 -4.89 -29.67
CA LEU A 236 -7.67 -4.89 -29.38
C LEU A 236 -6.82 -5.15 -30.64
N LYS A 237 -7.24 -6.12 -31.47
CA LYS A 237 -6.53 -6.45 -32.71
C LYS A 237 -6.33 -5.22 -33.59
N LYS A 238 -7.38 -4.40 -33.77
CA LYS A 238 -7.30 -3.15 -34.57
C LYS A 238 -6.37 -2.11 -33.94
N VAL A 239 -6.26 -2.08 -32.62
CA VAL A 239 -5.30 -1.17 -31.95
C VAL A 239 -3.87 -1.61 -32.21
N ILE A 240 -3.60 -2.92 -32.08
CA ILE A 240 -2.27 -3.50 -32.35
C ILE A 240 -1.88 -3.30 -33.81
N GLU A 241 -2.80 -3.56 -34.78
CA GLU A 241 -2.57 -3.31 -36.21
C GLU A 241 -2.23 -1.83 -36.48
N THR A 242 -2.99 -0.90 -35.89
CA THR A 242 -2.72 0.53 -36.03
C THR A 242 -1.37 0.95 -35.45
N LEU A 243 -0.93 0.37 -34.34
CA LEU A 243 0.42 0.62 -33.81
C LEU A 243 1.51 0.04 -34.72
N ALA A 244 1.28 -1.15 -35.29
CA ALA A 244 2.23 -1.79 -36.20
C ALA A 244 2.52 -0.97 -37.43
N GLU A 245 1.54 -0.18 -37.93
CA GLU A 245 1.71 0.74 -39.11
C GLU A 245 2.64 1.94 -38.80
N HIS A 246 2.91 2.22 -37.53
CA HIS A 246 3.66 3.41 -37.09
C HIS A 246 4.90 3.06 -36.24
N LEU A 247 5.37 1.81 -36.31
CA LEU A 247 6.57 1.40 -35.56
C LEU A 247 7.79 2.24 -36.00
N GLU A 248 8.60 2.61 -35.04
CA GLU A 248 9.87 3.28 -35.27
C GLU A 248 10.83 2.33 -36.00
N THR A 249 11.78 2.94 -36.75
CA THR A 249 12.80 2.22 -37.53
C THR A 249 13.60 1.27 -36.65
N GLU A 250 14.01 0.15 -37.21
CA GLU A 250 14.85 -0.83 -36.53
C GLU A 250 16.16 -0.16 -36.06
N GLY A 251 16.55 -0.41 -34.79
CA GLY A 251 17.71 0.22 -34.17
C GLY A 251 17.44 1.50 -33.40
N THR A 252 16.23 2.10 -33.47
CA THR A 252 15.87 3.23 -32.60
C THR A 252 15.91 2.79 -31.10
N PRO A 253 16.58 3.56 -30.23
CA PRO A 253 16.62 3.26 -28.78
C PRO A 253 15.24 3.11 -28.18
N GLU A 254 15.10 2.28 -27.13
CA GLU A 254 13.81 2.01 -26.48
C GLU A 254 13.16 3.29 -25.91
N GLU A 255 13.97 4.19 -25.37
CA GLU A 255 13.53 5.48 -24.81
C GLU A 255 12.92 6.42 -25.86
N GLU A 256 13.31 6.25 -27.13
CA GLU A 256 12.84 7.01 -28.29
C GLU A 256 11.80 6.23 -29.12
N SER A 257 11.30 5.11 -28.62
CA SER A 257 10.42 4.20 -29.37
C SER A 257 9.06 4.02 -28.68
N PRO A 258 8.27 5.09 -28.46
CA PRO A 258 7.00 5.00 -27.72
C PRO A 258 5.95 4.14 -28.43
N VAL A 259 5.91 4.09 -29.77
CA VAL A 259 4.96 3.24 -30.51
C VAL A 259 5.32 1.77 -30.34
N ARG A 260 6.60 1.42 -30.50
CA ARG A 260 7.09 0.05 -30.27
C ARG A 260 6.85 -0.39 -28.83
N ASN A 261 7.03 0.49 -27.86
CA ASN A 261 6.76 0.19 -26.46
C ASN A 261 5.29 -0.08 -26.20
N ALA A 262 4.38 0.71 -26.77
CA ALA A 262 2.95 0.48 -26.70
C ALA A 262 2.53 -0.82 -27.40
N TYR A 263 3.06 -1.06 -28.59
CA TYR A 263 2.82 -2.29 -29.35
C TYR A 263 3.23 -3.54 -28.56
N ARG A 264 4.46 -3.56 -28.06
CA ARG A 264 5.00 -4.66 -27.25
C ARG A 264 4.20 -4.85 -25.95
N TYR A 265 3.85 -3.76 -25.27
CA TYR A 265 3.07 -3.82 -24.02
C TYR A 265 1.71 -4.48 -24.25
N LEU A 266 0.94 -4.03 -25.28
CA LEU A 266 -0.39 -4.56 -25.58
C LEU A 266 -0.33 -5.99 -26.11
N THR A 267 0.63 -6.31 -26.95
CA THR A 267 0.78 -7.66 -27.53
C THR A 267 1.11 -8.68 -26.44
N ASN A 268 2.03 -8.37 -25.53
CA ASN A 268 2.46 -9.28 -24.47
C ASN A 268 1.38 -9.49 -23.37
N ARG A 269 0.34 -8.65 -23.35
CA ARG A 269 -0.71 -8.65 -22.33
C ARG A 269 -2.11 -8.80 -22.92
N ALA A 270 -2.19 -9.30 -24.15
CA ALA A 270 -3.46 -9.40 -24.89
C ALA A 270 -4.55 -10.17 -24.14
N ASP A 271 -4.15 -11.17 -23.36
CA ASP A 271 -5.01 -11.98 -22.49
C ASP A 271 -5.52 -11.25 -21.23
N CYS A 272 -4.95 -10.09 -20.92
CA CYS A 272 -5.28 -9.28 -19.73
C CYS A 272 -5.95 -7.94 -20.08
N LEU A 273 -6.56 -7.81 -21.27
CA LEU A 273 -7.13 -6.56 -21.79
C LEU A 273 -8.62 -6.66 -22.15
N ASP A 274 -9.34 -7.59 -21.52
CA ASP A 274 -10.80 -7.77 -21.77
C ASP A 274 -11.63 -6.72 -21.00
N TYR A 275 -11.50 -5.47 -21.44
CA TYR A 275 -12.29 -4.36 -20.84
C TYR A 275 -13.79 -4.49 -21.06
N PRO A 276 -14.31 -4.96 -22.23
CA PRO A 276 -15.75 -5.13 -22.41
C PRO A 276 -16.36 -5.99 -21.34
N LYS A 277 -15.78 -7.14 -21.05
CA LYS A 277 -16.27 -8.05 -20.02
C LYS A 277 -16.33 -7.39 -18.65
N ALA A 278 -15.28 -6.65 -18.29
CA ALA A 278 -15.27 -5.93 -17.00
C ALA A 278 -16.35 -4.84 -16.94
N ILE A 279 -16.53 -4.09 -18.02
CA ILE A 279 -17.56 -3.04 -18.13
C ILE A 279 -18.96 -3.64 -18.03
N ASP A 280 -19.25 -4.71 -18.76
CA ASP A 280 -20.56 -5.39 -18.77
C ASP A 280 -20.91 -5.96 -17.39
N LEU A 281 -19.90 -6.41 -16.62
CA LEU A 281 -20.07 -6.88 -15.25
C LEU A 281 -20.08 -5.74 -14.21
N GLY A 282 -19.94 -4.48 -14.63
CA GLY A 282 -19.85 -3.33 -13.73
C GLY A 282 -18.64 -3.37 -12.81
N LEU A 283 -17.51 -3.94 -13.30
CA LEU A 283 -16.24 -4.04 -12.58
C LEU A 283 -15.30 -2.89 -12.96
N PRO A 284 -14.41 -2.47 -12.07
CA PRO A 284 -13.45 -1.40 -12.37
C PRO A 284 -12.46 -1.84 -13.45
N ILE A 285 -12.18 -0.95 -14.39
CA ILE A 285 -11.13 -1.14 -15.41
C ILE A 285 -9.84 -0.40 -15.08
N GLY A 286 -9.78 0.29 -13.94
CA GLY A 286 -8.62 1.03 -13.46
C GLY A 286 -8.31 0.74 -11.99
N SER A 287 -7.11 1.08 -11.57
CA SER A 287 -6.54 0.82 -10.26
C SER A 287 -6.79 1.91 -9.21
N GLY A 288 -7.86 2.69 -9.36
CA GLY A 288 -8.16 3.84 -8.49
C GLY A 288 -8.24 3.53 -7.00
N MET A 289 -8.63 2.30 -6.61
CA MET A 289 -8.68 1.88 -5.21
C MET A 289 -7.26 1.84 -4.60
N ILE A 290 -6.28 1.26 -5.30
CA ILE A 290 -4.91 1.19 -4.80
C ILE A 290 -4.22 2.55 -4.83
N GLU A 291 -4.50 3.38 -5.85
CA GLU A 291 -3.99 4.76 -5.91
C GLU A 291 -4.48 5.59 -4.72
N SER A 292 -5.77 5.50 -4.41
CA SER A 292 -6.35 6.10 -3.20
C SER A 292 -5.67 5.56 -1.95
N GLY A 293 -5.48 4.25 -1.84
CA GLY A 293 -4.77 3.60 -0.75
C GLY A 293 -3.36 4.14 -0.58
N HIS A 294 -2.59 4.30 -1.65
CA HIS A 294 -1.26 4.92 -1.59
C HIS A 294 -1.29 6.31 -0.97
N ARG A 295 -2.22 7.17 -1.39
CA ARG A 295 -2.34 8.54 -0.86
C ARG A 295 -2.69 8.55 0.61
N HIS A 296 -3.75 7.82 1.00
CA HIS A 296 -4.33 7.90 2.35
C HIS A 296 -3.64 6.98 3.37
N VAL A 297 -3.09 5.84 2.95
CA VAL A 297 -2.45 4.90 3.89
C VAL A 297 -0.95 5.20 4.02
N LEU A 298 -0.22 5.29 2.91
CA LEU A 298 1.24 5.36 2.94
C LEU A 298 1.80 6.78 2.79
N GLN A 299 1.44 7.47 1.70
CA GLN A 299 2.13 8.69 1.27
C GLN A 299 1.92 9.85 2.25
N VAL A 300 0.72 10.00 2.78
CA VAL A 300 0.37 11.04 3.77
C VAL A 300 1.33 11.06 4.96
N ARG A 301 1.93 9.93 5.31
CA ARG A 301 2.88 9.82 6.41
C ARG A 301 4.33 9.60 5.98
N LEU A 302 4.55 8.73 5.00
CA LEU A 302 5.89 8.28 4.62
C LEU A 302 6.56 9.17 3.57
N LYS A 303 5.78 9.89 2.74
CA LYS A 303 6.29 10.78 1.67
C LYS A 303 6.18 12.27 2.01
N LYS A 304 6.21 12.65 3.29
CA LYS A 304 6.30 14.06 3.65
C LYS A 304 7.59 14.69 3.11
N ALA A 305 7.52 15.95 2.69
CA ALA A 305 8.67 16.68 2.18
C ALA A 305 9.88 16.57 3.13
N GLY A 306 11.03 16.17 2.59
CA GLY A 306 12.26 15.98 3.35
C GLY A 306 12.33 14.71 4.20
N ALA A 307 11.27 13.89 4.26
CA ALA A 307 11.27 12.65 5.03
C ALA A 307 12.23 11.61 4.42
N ALA A 308 13.01 10.98 5.29
CA ALA A 308 13.81 9.80 4.97
C ALA A 308 13.78 8.87 6.19
N TRP A 309 13.62 7.58 5.95
CA TRP A 309 13.30 6.61 6.97
C TRP A 309 14.38 5.54 7.11
N LEU A 310 14.63 5.08 8.32
CA LEU A 310 15.18 3.73 8.47
C LEU A 310 14.13 2.74 7.95
N ARG A 311 14.52 1.82 7.07
CA ARG A 311 13.59 0.87 6.43
C ARG A 311 12.66 0.17 7.42
N GLY A 312 13.20 -0.31 8.56
CA GLY A 312 12.40 -0.95 9.59
C GLY A 312 11.36 -0.02 10.24
N HIS A 313 11.69 1.27 10.44
CA HIS A 313 10.72 2.23 10.98
C HIS A 313 9.63 2.59 9.96
N ALA A 314 9.97 2.71 8.67
CA ALA A 314 8.97 2.92 7.62
C ALA A 314 8.00 1.74 7.56
N ASP A 315 8.52 0.51 7.66
CA ASP A 315 7.72 -0.71 7.66
C ASP A 315 6.76 -0.76 8.87
N GLN A 316 7.28 -0.46 10.07
CA GLN A 316 6.46 -0.37 11.29
C GLN A 316 5.33 0.66 11.15
N ILE A 317 5.66 1.88 10.69
CA ILE A 317 4.65 2.94 10.49
C ILE A 317 3.64 2.55 9.40
N ALA A 318 4.06 1.89 8.33
CA ALA A 318 3.15 1.39 7.31
C ALA A 318 2.12 0.40 7.90
N HIS A 319 2.56 -0.56 8.72
CA HIS A 319 1.66 -1.50 9.38
C HIS A 319 0.71 -0.81 10.37
N LEU A 320 1.20 0.17 11.14
CA LEU A 320 0.35 0.98 12.01
C LEU A 320 -0.73 1.74 11.22
N ARG A 321 -0.35 2.30 10.06
CA ARG A 321 -1.27 2.99 9.13
C ARG A 321 -2.29 2.02 8.51
N VAL A 322 -1.85 0.83 8.11
CA VAL A 322 -2.72 -0.24 7.59
C VAL A 322 -3.74 -0.66 8.64
N LEU A 323 -3.30 -0.95 9.86
CA LEU A 323 -4.20 -1.32 10.97
C LEU A 323 -5.25 -0.24 11.23
N ARG A 324 -4.85 1.04 11.17
CA ARG A 324 -5.79 2.17 11.30
C ARG A 324 -6.78 2.24 10.13
N ALA A 325 -6.30 2.12 8.90
CA ALA A 325 -7.14 2.14 7.69
C ALA A 325 -8.15 1.00 7.67
N ASN A 326 -7.76 -0.17 8.18
CA ASN A 326 -8.61 -1.35 8.32
C ASN A 326 -9.56 -1.28 9.53
N ARG A 327 -9.63 -0.14 10.25
CA ARG A 327 -10.48 0.07 11.44
C ARG A 327 -10.18 -0.88 12.60
N GLN A 328 -8.96 -1.43 12.66
CA GLN A 328 -8.48 -2.33 13.71
C GLN A 328 -7.72 -1.58 14.83
N TRP A 329 -7.84 -0.25 14.91
CA TRP A 329 -7.10 0.60 15.86
C TRP A 329 -7.27 0.18 17.32
N GLU A 330 -8.47 -0.26 17.71
CA GLU A 330 -8.78 -0.65 19.08
C GLU A 330 -8.02 -1.92 19.51
N SER A 331 -7.67 -2.80 18.59
CA SER A 331 -6.93 -4.04 18.91
C SER A 331 -5.54 -3.82 19.51
N LEU A 332 -4.97 -2.63 19.35
CA LEU A 332 -3.68 -2.26 19.96
C LEU A 332 -3.77 -1.95 21.46
N TRP A 333 -4.99 -1.71 21.96
CA TRP A 333 -5.20 -1.15 23.29
C TRP A 333 -5.91 -2.12 24.25
N ASN A 334 -6.31 -3.29 23.72
CA ASN A 334 -6.96 -4.36 24.45
C ASN A 334 -5.97 -5.34 25.09
#